data_4afc80d51efcdf27eff7aae1c0484158
#
_entry.id   4afc80d51efcdf27eff7aae1c0484158
#
_cell.length_a   1.000
_cell.length_b   1.000
_cell.length_c   1.000
_cell.angle_alpha   90.00
_cell.angle_beta   90.00
_cell.angle_gamma   90.00
#
_symmetry.space_group_name_H-M   'P 1'
#
loop_
_entity.id
_entity.type
_entity.pdbx_description
1 polymer ?
#
loop_
_entity_poly.entity_id
_entity_poly.type
_entity_poly.pdbx_seq_one_letter_code
_entity_poly.pdbx_strand_id
1 'polypeptide(L)'
;MEKHSLSRLIGSPPGYIGYNEGGQLTEQVHNKPNSIILFDEIEKAHPDIYNILLQILDEGRLTDSTGKIIDFTNTIILLTSNLGCPRTYNNYLYNKSYLSTTDLKDIQKQILKSINEYFKPELLNRLTNILIFNPLNIQTLLLICNKFINEFKQKLYIYKINIIIYINANIKYLLTK
;
A
#
# COMPACT_ATOMS: atom_id res chain seq x y z
N MET A 1 6.72 7.01 14.23
CA MET A 1 7.52 5.82 13.86
C MET A 1 8.98 6.11 14.20
N GLU A 2 9.64 5.21 14.92
CA GLU A 2 10.94 5.45 15.52
C GLU A 2 12.10 5.23 14.54
N LYS A 3 13.27 5.83 14.82
CA LYS A 3 14.55 5.62 14.10
C LYS A 3 14.94 4.13 13.94
N HIS A 4 14.38 3.25 14.76
CA HIS A 4 14.58 1.80 14.68
C HIS A 4 14.05 1.15 13.40
N SER A 5 13.13 1.79 12.67
CA SER A 5 12.62 1.25 11.41
C SER A 5 13.66 1.29 10.29
N LEU A 6 14.54 2.30 10.29
CA LEU A 6 15.62 2.44 9.33
C LEU A 6 16.67 1.32 9.51
N SER A 7 17.13 1.13 10.75
CA SER A 7 18.11 0.08 11.06
C SER A 7 17.60 -1.33 10.76
N ARG A 8 16.30 -1.56 10.83
CA ARG A 8 15.71 -2.83 10.38
C ARG A 8 15.82 -3.04 8.87
N LEU A 9 15.70 -1.96 8.07
CA LEU A 9 15.73 -2.07 6.61
C LEU A 9 17.15 -2.22 6.05
N ILE A 10 18.09 -1.40 6.53
CA ILE A 10 19.45 -1.32 6.00
C ILE A 10 20.52 -1.90 6.93
N GLY A 11 20.15 -2.34 8.14
CA GLY A 11 21.04 -2.87 9.16
C GLY A 11 21.38 -1.86 10.26
N SER A 12 21.85 -2.37 11.38
CA SER A 12 22.25 -1.56 12.55
C SER A 12 23.61 -0.89 12.31
N PRO A 13 23.82 0.36 12.78
CA PRO A 13 25.12 1.02 12.66
C PRO A 13 26.19 0.31 13.51
N PRO A 14 27.49 0.54 13.23
CA PRO A 14 28.60 -0.05 13.98
C PRO A 14 28.44 0.18 15.48
N GLY A 15 28.70 -0.86 16.26
CA GLY A 15 28.63 -0.82 17.73
C GLY A 15 27.26 -1.12 18.33
N TYR A 16 26.22 -1.33 17.51
CA TYR A 16 24.90 -1.74 17.97
C TYR A 16 24.65 -3.24 17.77
N ILE A 17 23.77 -3.83 18.60
CA ILE A 17 23.36 -5.24 18.48
C ILE A 17 22.73 -5.46 17.09
N GLY A 18 23.15 -6.55 16.41
CA GLY A 18 22.66 -6.89 15.06
C GLY A 18 23.42 -6.23 13.90
N TYR A 19 24.55 -5.55 14.14
CA TYR A 19 25.36 -4.93 13.09
C TYR A 19 25.78 -5.92 11.98
N ASN A 20 26.15 -7.15 12.34
CA ASN A 20 26.61 -8.17 11.40
C ASN A 20 25.46 -8.91 10.68
N GLU A 21 24.21 -8.66 11.05
CA GLU A 21 23.05 -9.37 10.49
C GLU A 21 22.56 -8.75 9.18
N GLY A 22 23.05 -7.55 8.81
CA GLY A 22 22.55 -6.79 7.66
C GLY A 22 21.16 -6.23 7.88
N GLY A 23 20.60 -5.59 6.86
CA GLY A 23 19.24 -5.08 6.89
C GLY A 23 18.23 -6.05 6.31
N GLN A 24 17.03 -6.06 6.84
CA GLN A 24 15.96 -6.95 6.35
C GLN A 24 15.66 -6.76 4.85
N LEU A 25 15.66 -5.52 4.37
CA LEU A 25 15.43 -5.21 2.96
C LEU A 25 16.67 -5.57 2.13
N THR A 26 17.84 -5.12 2.56
CA THR A 26 19.09 -5.31 1.82
C THR A 26 19.48 -6.78 1.69
N GLU A 27 19.34 -7.58 2.75
CA GLU A 27 19.61 -9.01 2.70
C GLU A 27 18.62 -9.78 1.82
N GLN A 28 17.32 -9.44 1.86
CA GLN A 28 16.33 -10.11 1.02
C GLN A 28 16.58 -9.84 -0.46
N VAL A 29 16.89 -8.59 -0.84
CA VAL A 29 17.19 -8.25 -2.23
C VAL A 29 18.53 -8.86 -2.68
N HIS A 30 19.55 -8.87 -1.81
CA HIS A 30 20.81 -9.52 -2.12
C HIS A 30 20.62 -11.00 -2.45
N ASN A 31 19.81 -11.70 -1.67
CA ASN A 31 19.54 -13.13 -1.87
C ASN A 31 18.57 -13.41 -3.04
N LYS A 32 17.69 -12.47 -3.37
CA LYS A 32 16.69 -12.59 -4.44
C LYS A 32 16.59 -11.27 -5.21
N PRO A 33 17.50 -11.00 -6.16
CA PRO A 33 17.53 -9.73 -6.89
C PRO A 33 16.27 -9.47 -7.71
N ASN A 34 15.66 -10.51 -8.29
CA ASN A 34 14.42 -10.40 -9.05
C ASN A 34 13.23 -10.48 -8.08
N SER A 35 12.87 -9.35 -7.48
CA SER A 35 11.81 -9.30 -6.46
C SER A 35 10.89 -8.09 -6.63
N ILE A 36 9.71 -8.20 -6.02
CA ILE A 36 8.75 -7.10 -5.91
C ILE A 36 8.81 -6.62 -4.46
N ILE A 37 9.04 -5.33 -4.29
CA ILE A 37 9.13 -4.67 -2.98
C ILE A 37 7.91 -3.78 -2.83
N LEU A 38 7.11 -4.02 -1.78
CA LEU A 38 5.94 -3.24 -1.46
C LEU A 38 6.19 -2.38 -0.21
N PHE A 39 6.10 -1.07 -0.38
CA PHE A 39 6.01 -0.11 0.72
C PHE A 39 4.55 0.27 0.91
N ASP A 40 3.93 -0.32 1.91
CA ASP A 40 2.52 -0.11 2.20
C ASP A 40 2.32 1.12 3.09
N GLU A 41 1.31 1.96 2.78
CA GLU A 41 1.00 3.20 3.49
C GLU A 41 2.22 4.13 3.64
N ILE A 42 2.87 4.42 2.51
CA ILE A 42 4.13 5.19 2.49
C ILE A 42 4.02 6.57 3.15
N GLU A 43 2.84 7.18 3.16
CA GLU A 43 2.60 8.44 3.84
C GLU A 43 2.81 8.39 5.36
N LYS A 44 2.80 7.19 5.94
CA LYS A 44 3.05 6.99 7.38
C LYS A 44 4.52 6.71 7.69
N ALA A 45 5.37 6.60 6.67
CA ALA A 45 6.76 6.29 6.84
C ALA A 45 7.55 7.45 7.47
N HIS A 46 8.65 7.11 8.15
CA HIS A 46 9.59 8.12 8.63
C HIS A 46 10.25 8.84 7.44
N PRO A 47 10.56 10.15 7.52
CA PRO A 47 11.21 10.90 6.45
C PRO A 47 12.50 10.27 5.90
N ASP A 48 13.27 9.58 6.74
CA ASP A 48 14.50 8.90 6.31
C ASP A 48 14.24 7.75 5.32
N ILE A 49 13.04 7.16 5.32
CA ILE A 49 12.66 6.13 4.34
C ILE A 49 12.57 6.73 2.93
N TYR A 50 12.13 7.98 2.80
CA TYR A 50 12.10 8.65 1.51
C TYR A 50 13.52 8.86 0.95
N ASN A 51 14.53 9.09 1.81
CA ASN A 51 15.91 9.22 1.36
C ASN A 51 16.45 7.88 0.82
N ILE A 52 16.11 6.76 1.48
CA ILE A 52 16.43 5.42 0.96
C ILE A 52 15.76 5.18 -0.39
N LEU A 53 14.46 5.50 -0.50
CA LEU A 53 13.72 5.33 -1.75
C LEU A 53 14.34 6.16 -2.87
N LEU A 54 14.71 7.41 -2.62
CA LEU A 54 15.39 8.26 -3.59
C LEU A 54 16.70 7.62 -4.04
N GLN A 55 17.53 7.13 -3.14
CA GLN A 55 18.78 6.47 -3.50
C GLN A 55 18.53 5.23 -4.38
N ILE A 56 17.57 4.39 -4.02
CA ILE A 56 17.22 3.20 -4.82
C ILE A 56 16.70 3.60 -6.20
N LEU A 57 15.79 4.58 -6.29
CA LEU A 57 15.15 4.99 -7.54
C LEU A 57 16.13 5.73 -8.47
N ASP A 58 17.12 6.46 -7.92
CA ASP A 58 18.10 7.22 -8.69
C ASP A 58 19.28 6.36 -9.13
N GLU A 59 19.88 5.63 -8.19
CA GLU A 59 21.11 4.91 -8.41
C GLU A 59 20.92 3.43 -8.74
N GLY A 60 19.71 2.88 -8.53
CA GLY A 60 19.43 1.46 -8.67
C GLY A 60 20.17 0.59 -7.63
N ARG A 61 20.69 1.19 -6.57
CA ARG A 61 21.49 0.52 -5.54
C ARG A 61 21.29 1.14 -4.17
N LEU A 62 21.58 0.39 -3.14
CA LEU A 62 21.54 0.84 -1.76
C LEU A 62 22.74 0.29 -1.00
N THR A 63 23.41 1.14 -0.22
CA THR A 63 24.48 0.72 0.68
C THR A 63 23.89 0.38 2.05
N ASP A 64 24.16 -0.81 2.54
CA ASP A 64 23.75 -1.24 3.88
C ASP A 64 24.65 -0.63 4.97
N SER A 65 24.31 -0.90 6.23
CA SER A 65 25.09 -0.41 7.38
C SER A 65 26.50 -1.00 7.49
N THR A 66 26.78 -2.09 6.81
CA THR A 66 28.12 -2.74 6.77
C THR A 66 29.00 -2.19 5.65
N GLY A 67 28.46 -1.32 4.78
CA GLY A 67 29.15 -0.78 3.62
C GLY A 67 28.99 -1.64 2.36
N LYS A 68 28.19 -2.71 2.39
CA LYS A 68 27.89 -3.56 1.25
C LYS A 68 26.92 -2.87 0.31
N ILE A 69 27.25 -2.83 -0.97
CA ILE A 69 26.36 -2.26 -2.01
C ILE A 69 25.44 -3.36 -2.54
N ILE A 70 24.15 -3.11 -2.47
CA ILE A 70 23.09 -4.03 -2.94
C ILE A 70 22.46 -3.45 -4.20
N ASP A 71 22.35 -4.27 -5.23
CA ASP A 71 21.79 -3.92 -6.54
C ASP A 71 20.25 -4.10 -6.52
N PHE A 72 19.52 -3.03 -6.87
CA PHE A 72 18.06 -2.98 -6.96
C PHE A 72 17.57 -2.85 -8.40
N THR A 73 18.44 -2.89 -9.40
CA THR A 73 18.06 -2.66 -10.82
C THR A 73 17.04 -3.66 -11.35
N ASN A 74 17.02 -4.86 -10.80
CA ASN A 74 16.09 -5.93 -11.17
C ASN A 74 14.87 -6.04 -10.24
N THR A 75 14.59 -5.01 -9.43
CA THR A 75 13.43 -4.99 -8.53
C THR A 75 12.30 -4.14 -9.08
N ILE A 76 11.06 -4.51 -8.74
CA ILE A 76 9.88 -3.68 -8.96
C ILE A 76 9.48 -3.07 -7.62
N ILE A 77 9.44 -1.74 -7.55
CA ILE A 77 9.05 -1.03 -6.33
C ILE A 77 7.61 -0.56 -6.47
N LEU A 78 6.78 -0.96 -5.51
CA LEU A 78 5.38 -0.56 -5.40
C LEU A 78 5.20 0.25 -4.11
N LEU A 79 4.56 1.41 -4.23
CA LEU A 79 4.20 2.27 -3.10
C LEU A 79 2.68 2.36 -3.04
N THR A 80 2.08 2.08 -1.89
CA THR A 80 0.65 2.35 -1.68
C THR A 80 0.45 3.57 -0.80
N SER A 81 -0.64 4.29 -1.02
CA SER A 81 -1.00 5.45 -0.19
C SER A 81 -2.50 5.68 -0.19
N ASN A 82 -3.01 6.18 0.93
CA ASN A 82 -4.39 6.64 1.09
C ASN A 82 -4.51 8.18 0.99
N LEU A 83 -3.45 8.87 0.56
CA LEU A 83 -3.46 10.33 0.43
C LEU A 83 -4.50 10.81 -0.58
N GLY A 84 -5.13 11.92 -0.24
CA GLY A 84 -6.11 12.56 -1.10
C GLY A 84 -7.42 11.79 -1.24
N CYS A 85 -7.59 10.68 -0.50
CA CYS A 85 -8.88 10.02 -0.43
C CYS A 85 -9.87 10.94 0.29
N PRO A 86 -10.78 11.64 -0.40
CA PRO A 86 -11.61 12.64 0.24
C PRO A 86 -12.54 11.96 1.25
N ARG A 87 -12.69 12.52 2.45
CA ARG A 87 -13.77 12.12 3.38
C ARG A 87 -15.15 12.29 2.75
N THR A 88 -15.26 13.15 1.75
CA THR A 88 -16.43 13.34 0.89
C THR A 88 -16.69 12.16 -0.06
N TYR A 89 -15.77 11.23 -0.21
CA TYR A 89 -15.95 10.00 -0.99
C TYR A 89 -17.18 9.22 -0.56
N ASN A 90 -17.36 9.10 0.75
CA ASN A 90 -18.56 8.49 1.31
C ASN A 90 -19.82 9.28 0.91
N ASN A 91 -19.80 10.60 0.94
CA ASN A 91 -20.93 11.42 0.52
C ASN A 91 -21.27 11.28 -0.97
N TYR A 92 -20.28 11.10 -1.84
CA TYR A 92 -20.51 10.83 -3.27
C TYR A 92 -21.13 9.45 -3.48
N LEU A 93 -20.65 8.43 -2.78
CA LEU A 93 -21.19 7.07 -2.86
C LEU A 93 -22.61 6.98 -2.27
N TYR A 94 -22.92 7.77 -1.23
CA TYR A 94 -24.25 7.78 -0.60
C TYR A 94 -25.30 8.54 -1.40
N ASN A 95 -24.91 9.59 -2.11
CA ASN A 95 -25.85 10.49 -2.77
C ASN A 95 -26.04 10.21 -4.26
N LYS A 96 -25.12 9.47 -4.90
CA LYS A 96 -25.21 9.12 -6.32
C LYS A 96 -25.00 7.63 -6.52
N SER A 97 -26.00 6.94 -7.04
CA SER A 97 -25.91 5.52 -7.40
C SER A 97 -24.85 5.24 -8.49
N TYR A 98 -24.41 6.27 -9.21
CA TYR A 98 -23.38 6.21 -10.25
C TYR A 98 -22.58 7.51 -10.26
N LEU A 99 -21.24 7.40 -10.26
CA LEU A 99 -20.34 8.53 -10.50
C LEU A 99 -20.28 8.80 -12.01
N SER A 100 -20.45 10.04 -12.41
CA SER A 100 -20.22 10.44 -13.80
C SER A 100 -18.73 10.43 -14.13
N THR A 101 -18.39 10.39 -15.41
CA THR A 101 -16.98 10.49 -15.85
C THR A 101 -16.34 11.81 -15.44
N THR A 102 -17.11 12.88 -15.31
CA THR A 102 -16.67 14.19 -14.80
C THR A 102 -16.35 14.13 -13.31
N ASP A 103 -17.21 13.52 -12.49
CA ASP A 103 -16.98 13.35 -11.06
C ASP A 103 -15.68 12.56 -10.81
N LEU A 104 -15.41 11.50 -11.58
CA LEU A 104 -14.19 10.71 -11.47
C LEU A 104 -12.93 11.53 -11.81
N LYS A 105 -12.98 12.35 -12.85
CA LYS A 105 -11.85 13.23 -13.22
C LYS A 105 -11.55 14.27 -12.15
N ASP A 106 -12.59 14.85 -11.54
CA ASP A 106 -12.43 15.82 -10.47
C ASP A 106 -11.83 15.20 -9.20
N ILE A 107 -12.27 13.98 -8.86
CA ILE A 107 -11.68 13.20 -7.77
C ILE A 107 -10.21 12.90 -8.05
N GLN A 108 -9.87 12.42 -9.23
CA GLN A 108 -8.48 12.13 -9.62
C GLN A 108 -7.61 13.38 -9.53
N LYS A 109 -8.11 14.53 -9.98
CA LYS A 109 -7.41 15.81 -9.90
C LYS A 109 -7.15 16.24 -8.44
N GLN A 110 -8.12 16.05 -7.55
CA GLN A 110 -7.97 16.34 -6.12
C GLN A 110 -6.95 15.42 -5.46
N ILE A 111 -6.97 14.11 -5.79
CA ILE A 111 -6.00 13.14 -5.29
C ILE A 111 -4.58 13.52 -5.74
N LEU A 112 -4.39 13.81 -7.03
CA LEU A 112 -3.09 14.23 -7.56
C LEU A 112 -2.59 15.51 -6.89
N LYS A 113 -3.48 16.48 -6.64
CA LYS A 113 -3.13 17.70 -5.90
C LYS A 113 -2.62 17.37 -4.50
N SER A 114 -3.32 16.52 -3.76
CA SER A 114 -2.91 16.11 -2.40
C SER A 114 -1.58 15.35 -2.40
N ILE A 115 -1.33 14.50 -3.40
CA ILE A 115 -0.06 13.81 -3.57
C ILE A 115 1.09 14.81 -3.81
N ASN A 116 0.87 15.79 -4.69
CA ASN A 116 1.87 16.83 -5.00
C ASN A 116 2.15 17.78 -3.82
N GLU A 117 1.18 17.98 -2.94
CA GLU A 117 1.34 18.78 -1.73
C GLU A 117 2.08 18.02 -0.61
N TYR A 118 1.96 16.70 -0.58
CA TYR A 118 2.54 15.86 0.48
C TYR A 118 3.96 15.39 0.15
N PHE A 119 4.15 14.82 -1.03
CA PHE A 119 5.43 14.27 -1.44
C PHE A 119 6.31 15.34 -2.11
N LYS A 120 7.60 15.26 -1.84
CA LYS A 120 8.57 16.12 -2.55
C LYS A 120 8.54 15.83 -4.06
N PRO A 121 8.63 16.87 -4.90
CA PRO A 121 8.67 16.70 -6.36
C PRO A 121 9.78 15.75 -6.82
N GLU A 122 10.89 15.72 -6.10
CA GLU A 122 12.03 14.85 -6.35
C GLU A 122 11.63 13.37 -6.37
N LEU A 123 10.85 12.90 -5.37
CA LEU A 123 10.35 11.54 -5.33
C LEU A 123 9.35 11.28 -6.45
N LEU A 124 8.39 12.19 -6.66
CA LEU A 124 7.34 12.02 -7.66
C LEU A 124 7.90 11.92 -9.09
N ASN A 125 8.95 12.67 -9.39
CA ASN A 125 9.62 12.65 -10.70
C ASN A 125 10.37 11.33 -10.97
N ARG A 126 10.63 10.52 -9.93
CA ARG A 126 11.30 9.21 -10.07
C ARG A 126 10.32 8.05 -10.20
N LEU A 127 9.03 8.28 -9.90
CA LEU A 127 8.01 7.28 -10.09
C LEU A 127 7.66 7.14 -11.56
N THR A 128 7.69 5.92 -12.07
CA THR A 128 7.34 5.63 -13.47
C THR A 128 5.88 5.93 -13.76
N ASN A 129 4.98 5.57 -12.84
CA ASN A 129 3.55 5.76 -12.98
C ASN A 129 2.88 5.96 -11.62
N ILE A 130 1.81 6.78 -11.61
CA ILE A 130 0.89 6.92 -10.47
C ILE A 130 -0.46 6.37 -10.90
N LEU A 131 -0.89 5.29 -10.24
CA LEU A 131 -2.17 4.64 -10.51
C LEU A 131 -3.18 5.04 -9.44
N ILE A 132 -4.30 5.61 -9.85
CA ILE A 132 -5.39 5.99 -8.97
C ILE A 132 -6.51 4.96 -9.11
N PHE A 133 -6.82 4.28 -8.01
CA PHE A 133 -7.93 3.34 -7.96
C PHE A 133 -9.25 4.09 -7.91
N ASN A 134 -10.18 3.67 -8.76
CA ASN A 134 -11.54 4.20 -8.74
C ASN A 134 -12.30 3.67 -7.51
N PRO A 135 -13.28 4.45 -6.99
CA PRO A 135 -14.16 3.98 -5.94
C PRO A 135 -14.93 2.73 -6.37
N LEU A 136 -15.15 1.86 -5.41
CA LEU A 136 -15.99 0.68 -5.62
C LEU A 136 -17.45 1.11 -5.71
N ASN A 137 -18.14 0.71 -6.78
CA ASN A 137 -19.58 0.91 -6.88
C ASN A 137 -20.35 -0.10 -5.99
N ILE A 138 -21.63 0.18 -5.73
CA ILE A 138 -22.47 -0.66 -4.86
C ILE A 138 -22.55 -2.10 -5.36
N GLN A 139 -22.59 -2.32 -6.67
CA GLN A 139 -22.65 -3.67 -7.24
C GLN A 139 -21.36 -4.46 -6.92
N THR A 140 -20.19 -3.82 -7.06
CA THR A 140 -18.90 -4.42 -6.71
C THR A 140 -18.81 -4.68 -5.21
N LEU A 141 -19.28 -3.75 -4.37
CA LEU A 141 -19.33 -3.95 -2.91
C LEU A 141 -20.20 -5.14 -2.52
N LEU A 142 -21.34 -5.32 -3.17
CA LEU A 142 -22.21 -6.49 -2.96
C LEU A 142 -21.52 -7.81 -3.36
N LEU A 143 -20.76 -7.82 -4.45
CA LEU A 143 -19.98 -8.99 -4.86
C LEU A 143 -18.89 -9.32 -3.82
N ILE A 144 -18.18 -8.32 -3.33
CA ILE A 144 -17.17 -8.47 -2.28
C ILE A 144 -17.81 -9.00 -0.99
N CYS A 145 -18.95 -8.43 -0.58
CA CYS A 145 -19.71 -8.90 0.58
C CYS A 145 -20.09 -10.37 0.43
N ASN A 146 -20.62 -10.77 -0.73
CA ASN A 146 -20.95 -12.17 -1.01
C ASN A 146 -19.73 -13.09 -0.94
N LYS A 147 -18.57 -12.65 -1.45
CA LYS A 147 -17.30 -13.38 -1.37
C LYS A 147 -16.93 -13.64 0.09
N PHE A 148 -16.89 -12.61 0.93
CA PHE A 148 -16.55 -12.77 2.36
C PHE A 148 -17.53 -13.66 3.12
N ILE A 149 -18.83 -13.55 2.82
CA ILE A 149 -19.85 -14.43 3.41
C ILE A 149 -19.58 -15.90 3.02
N ASN A 150 -19.23 -16.16 1.76
CA ASN A 150 -18.92 -17.52 1.30
C ASN A 150 -17.63 -18.05 1.93
N GLU A 151 -16.57 -17.23 2.02
CA GLU A 151 -15.33 -17.60 2.72
C GLU A 151 -15.59 -17.91 4.20
N PHE A 152 -16.42 -17.11 4.86
CA PHE A 152 -16.82 -17.35 6.23
C PHE A 152 -17.59 -18.68 6.40
N LYS A 153 -18.55 -18.96 5.50
CA LYS A 153 -19.25 -20.25 5.47
C LYS A 153 -18.30 -21.43 5.28
N GLN A 154 -17.32 -21.30 4.40
CA GLN A 154 -16.31 -22.34 4.17
C GLN A 154 -15.47 -22.59 5.43
N LYS A 155 -15.05 -21.53 6.13
CA LYS A 155 -14.33 -21.64 7.40
C LYS A 155 -15.16 -22.39 8.43
N LEU A 156 -16.45 -22.03 8.60
CA LEU A 156 -17.36 -22.75 9.53
C LEU A 156 -17.46 -24.24 9.19
N TYR A 157 -17.56 -24.57 7.90
CA TYR A 157 -17.60 -25.96 7.45
C TYR A 157 -16.31 -26.73 7.81
N ILE A 158 -15.13 -26.11 7.57
CA ILE A 158 -13.82 -26.69 7.94
C ILE A 158 -13.75 -26.99 9.45
N TYR A 159 -14.27 -26.08 10.29
CA TYR A 159 -14.30 -26.25 11.73
C TYR A 159 -15.45 -27.16 12.22
N LYS A 160 -16.18 -27.83 11.30
CA LYS A 160 -17.34 -28.70 11.59
C LYS A 160 -18.45 -27.99 12.38
N ILE A 161 -18.60 -26.67 12.20
CA ILE A 161 -19.65 -25.88 12.84
C ILE A 161 -20.85 -25.88 11.89
N ASN A 162 -21.90 -26.62 12.22
CA ASN A 162 -23.14 -26.73 11.45
C ASN A 162 -24.08 -25.53 11.76
N ILE A 163 -23.82 -24.38 11.15
CA ILE A 163 -24.68 -23.20 11.25
C ILE A 163 -25.16 -22.84 9.84
N ILE A 164 -26.48 -22.65 9.70
CA ILE A 164 -27.06 -22.12 8.47
C ILE A 164 -27.19 -20.61 8.64
N ILE A 165 -26.47 -19.86 7.79
CA ILE A 165 -26.48 -18.40 7.81
C ILE A 165 -27.37 -17.90 6.69
N TYR A 166 -28.49 -17.29 7.04
CA TYR A 166 -29.37 -16.58 6.12
C TYR A 166 -29.11 -15.08 6.23
N ILE A 167 -28.68 -14.46 5.11
CA ILE A 167 -28.46 -13.02 5.04
C ILE A 167 -29.44 -12.44 4.04
N ASN A 168 -30.38 -11.62 4.53
CA ASN A 168 -31.34 -10.92 3.71
C ASN A 168 -30.63 -9.90 2.79
N ALA A 169 -31.19 -9.63 1.60
CA ALA A 169 -30.66 -8.66 0.65
C ALA A 169 -30.51 -7.26 1.28
N ASN A 170 -31.43 -6.83 2.14
CA ASN A 170 -31.34 -5.56 2.84
C ASN A 170 -30.16 -5.49 3.81
N ILE A 171 -29.83 -6.59 4.47
CA ILE A 171 -28.66 -6.68 5.37
C ILE A 171 -27.37 -6.62 4.54
N LYS A 172 -27.31 -7.29 3.39
CA LYS A 172 -26.15 -7.19 2.50
C LYS A 172 -25.91 -5.75 2.06
N TYR A 173 -26.97 -5.02 1.73
CA TYR A 173 -26.87 -3.60 1.38
C TYR A 173 -26.38 -2.73 2.55
N LEU A 174 -26.80 -3.03 3.78
CA LEU A 174 -26.32 -2.34 4.98
C LEU A 174 -24.84 -2.63 5.28
N LEU A 175 -24.35 -3.85 4.98
CA LEU A 175 -22.94 -4.24 5.15
C LEU A 175 -22.01 -3.59 4.10
N THR A 176 -22.54 -3.00 3.06
CA THR A 176 -21.77 -2.28 2.03
C THR A 176 -21.75 -0.76 2.25
N LYS A 177 -22.43 -0.28 3.29
CA LYS A 177 -22.37 1.10 3.78
C LYS A 177 -21.20 1.29 4.74
#